data_3a7c5dc1b5febafde8708530cb508372
#
_entry.id   3a7c5dc1b5febafde8708530cb508372
#
_cell.length_a   1.000
_cell.length_b   1.000
_cell.length_c   1.000
_cell.angle_alpha   90.00
_cell.angle_beta   90.00
_cell.angle_gamma   90.00
#
_symmetry.space_group_name_H-M   'P 1'
#
loop_
_entity.id
_entity.type
_entity.pdbx_description
1 polymer ?
#
loop_
_entity_poly.entity_id
_entity_poly.type
_entity_poly.pdbx_seq_one_letter_code
_entity_poly.pdbx_strand_id
1 'polypeptide(L)'
;MALASSIDSRSQGDQDPALEIQREMADIFADLAELFGNPSSIGAIYGLLFASSEPLSMEEIVENLGISTGTASQGLRRLVELEAIVSQKSDGERVTRFAAKLELRPFVGMFLEQQLQPRLNRSAERIAQIEQNLSALPASTREVLKVRLGRASKWHRRAKMLIPLFRRFLKG
;
A
#
# COMPACT_ATOMS: atom_id res chain seq x y z
N MET A 1 -46.85 43.99 13.54
CA MET A 1 -46.67 43.31 12.26
C MET A 1 -45.17 43.14 12.04
N ALA A 2 -44.63 42.06 12.52
CA ALA A 2 -43.23 41.72 12.26
C ALA A 2 -43.16 40.18 12.21
N LEU A 3 -43.08 39.67 10.99
CA LEU A 3 -42.94 38.27 10.70
C LEU A 3 -41.52 37.99 10.20
N ALA A 4 -40.98 36.96 10.77
CA ALA A 4 -40.09 36.00 10.15
C ALA A 4 -38.68 36.46 9.76
N SER A 5 -37.73 36.02 10.51
CA SER A 5 -36.49 35.51 9.96
C SER A 5 -35.98 34.36 10.81
N SER A 6 -36.68 33.25 10.73
CA SER A 6 -36.11 31.93 11.11
C SER A 6 -35.48 31.35 9.86
N ILE A 7 -34.30 31.81 9.51
CA ILE A 7 -33.50 31.19 8.48
C ILE A 7 -32.45 30.34 9.17
N ASP A 8 -32.76 29.08 9.17
CA ASP A 8 -31.95 27.97 8.72
C ASP A 8 -30.50 27.93 9.21
N SER A 9 -30.38 27.64 10.50
CA SER A 9 -29.11 27.16 11.09
C SER A 9 -29.09 25.61 11.12
N ARG A 10 -29.42 24.98 9.98
CA ARG A 10 -29.23 23.54 9.78
C ARG A 10 -28.19 23.33 8.74
N SER A 11 -27.18 22.58 9.11
CA SER A 11 -26.11 21.95 8.30
C SER A 11 -24.83 22.76 8.06
N GLN A 12 -24.20 23.25 9.11
CA GLN A 12 -22.75 23.11 9.20
C GLN A 12 -22.51 22.18 10.38
N GLY A 13 -22.63 20.88 10.14
CA GLY A 13 -22.06 19.88 11.03
C GLY A 13 -20.58 20.20 11.13
N ASP A 14 -20.20 20.54 12.34
CA ASP A 14 -18.84 20.74 12.82
C ASP A 14 -18.03 19.50 12.41
N GLN A 15 -17.49 19.52 11.18
CA GLN A 15 -16.59 18.48 10.72
C GLN A 15 -15.28 18.82 11.41
N ASP A 16 -14.96 18.06 12.46
CA ASP A 16 -13.68 18.16 13.14
C ASP A 16 -12.57 18.12 12.07
N PRO A 17 -11.80 19.21 11.87
CA PRO A 17 -10.76 19.26 10.85
C PRO A 17 -9.75 18.13 10.97
N ALA A 18 -9.57 17.58 12.18
CA ALA A 18 -8.71 16.44 12.40
C ALA A 18 -9.28 15.15 11.78
N LEU A 19 -10.60 14.96 11.86
CA LEU A 19 -11.26 13.82 11.21
C LEU A 19 -11.20 13.90 9.69
N GLU A 20 -11.29 15.11 9.12
CA GLU A 20 -11.16 15.30 7.68
C GLU A 20 -9.75 14.95 7.21
N ILE A 21 -8.71 15.43 7.92
CA ILE A 21 -7.31 15.07 7.62
C ILE A 21 -7.09 13.56 7.75
N GLN A 22 -7.65 12.92 8.76
CA GLN A 22 -7.54 11.48 8.95
C GLN A 22 -8.15 10.69 7.79
N ARG A 23 -9.32 11.12 7.29
CA ARG A 23 -9.98 10.49 6.13
C ARG A 23 -9.16 10.67 4.86
N GLU A 24 -8.71 11.88 4.59
CA GLU A 24 -7.87 12.16 3.42
C GLU A 24 -6.58 11.34 3.44
N MET A 25 -5.93 11.23 4.59
CA MET A 25 -4.75 10.37 4.74
C MET A 25 -5.08 8.89 4.57
N ALA A 26 -6.24 8.44 5.04
CA ALA A 26 -6.69 7.07 4.81
C ALA A 26 -6.86 6.78 3.31
N ASP A 27 -7.46 7.71 2.55
CA ASP A 27 -7.67 7.58 1.12
C ASP A 27 -6.34 7.59 0.34
N ILE A 28 -5.43 8.52 0.66
CA ILE A 28 -4.08 8.56 0.05
C ILE A 28 -3.35 7.24 0.24
N PHE A 29 -3.36 6.69 1.45
CA PHE A 29 -2.68 5.42 1.71
C PHE A 29 -3.42 4.21 1.14
N ALA A 30 -4.75 4.27 0.99
CA ALA A 30 -5.53 3.27 0.29
C ALA A 30 -5.10 3.16 -1.18
N ASP A 31 -5.00 4.30 -1.88
CA ASP A 31 -4.53 4.37 -3.27
C ASP A 31 -3.09 3.84 -3.42
N LEU A 32 -2.21 4.22 -2.49
CA LEU A 32 -0.84 3.70 -2.47
C LEU A 32 -0.79 2.19 -2.26
N ALA A 33 -1.64 1.64 -1.38
CA ALA A 33 -1.71 0.21 -1.16
C ALA A 33 -2.15 -0.54 -2.42
N GLU A 34 -3.16 -0.04 -3.14
CA GLU A 34 -3.60 -0.61 -4.41
C GLU A 34 -2.53 -0.55 -5.49
N LEU A 35 -1.83 0.58 -5.62
CA LEU A 35 -0.69 0.74 -6.52
C LEU A 35 0.38 -0.35 -6.26
N PHE A 36 0.57 -0.71 -5.00
CA PHE A 36 1.51 -1.76 -4.59
C PHE A 36 0.89 -3.17 -4.59
N GLY A 37 -0.35 -3.32 -5.08
CA GLY A 37 -1.04 -4.61 -5.21
C GLY A 37 -1.51 -5.20 -3.87
N ASN A 38 -1.76 -4.34 -2.90
CA ASN A 38 -2.37 -4.69 -1.61
C ASN A 38 -3.84 -4.24 -1.57
N PRO A 39 -4.67 -4.84 -0.70
CA PRO A 39 -6.02 -4.33 -0.46
C PRO A 39 -5.98 -2.88 0.03
N SER A 40 -6.86 -2.02 -0.53
CA SER A 40 -7.01 -0.60 -0.12
C SER A 40 -7.25 -0.45 1.38
N SER A 41 -7.99 -1.38 1.97
CA SER A 41 -8.26 -1.38 3.41
C SER A 41 -7.00 -1.42 4.30
N ILE A 42 -5.92 -2.06 3.85
CA ILE A 42 -4.64 -2.07 4.59
C ILE A 42 -4.03 -0.66 4.60
N GLY A 43 -4.04 0.01 3.43
CA GLY A 43 -3.60 1.38 3.32
C GLY A 43 -4.46 2.34 4.13
N ALA A 44 -5.80 2.23 4.01
CA ALA A 44 -6.74 3.07 4.74
C ALA A 44 -6.53 2.98 6.27
N ILE A 45 -6.39 1.77 6.81
CA ILE A 45 -6.12 1.57 8.24
C ILE A 45 -4.80 2.23 8.65
N TYR A 46 -3.75 2.05 7.85
CA TYR A 46 -2.47 2.67 8.15
C TYR A 46 -2.54 4.21 8.07
N GLY A 47 -3.18 4.75 7.03
CA GLY A 47 -3.34 6.20 6.84
C GLY A 47 -4.13 6.87 7.98
N LEU A 48 -5.22 6.23 8.42
CA LEU A 48 -5.97 6.67 9.59
C LEU A 48 -5.09 6.70 10.84
N LEU A 49 -4.37 5.60 11.13
CA LEU A 49 -3.47 5.53 12.29
C LEU A 49 -2.29 6.51 12.19
N PHE A 50 -1.79 6.76 10.97
CA PHE A 50 -0.70 7.69 10.72
C PHE A 50 -1.09 9.14 11.02
N ALA A 51 -2.34 9.53 10.71
CA ALA A 51 -2.87 10.86 10.96
C ALA A 51 -3.50 11.02 12.36
N SER A 52 -3.62 9.94 13.12
CA SER A 52 -4.19 9.98 14.47
C SER A 52 -3.15 10.42 15.49
N SER A 53 -3.50 11.37 16.35
CA SER A 53 -2.65 11.83 17.45
C SER A 53 -2.52 10.81 18.57
N GLU A 54 -3.53 9.95 18.72
CA GLU A 54 -3.62 8.94 19.77
C GLU A 54 -3.78 7.53 19.17
N PRO A 55 -3.34 6.48 19.86
CA PRO A 55 -3.57 5.11 19.43
C PRO A 55 -5.06 4.78 19.38
N LEU A 56 -5.54 4.13 18.31
CA LEU A 56 -6.93 3.76 18.11
C LEU A 56 -7.18 2.29 18.40
N SER A 57 -8.35 1.99 18.96
CA SER A 57 -8.88 0.63 19.08
C SER A 57 -9.39 0.11 17.72
N MET A 58 -9.62 -1.21 17.63
CA MET A 58 -10.22 -1.78 16.42
C MET A 58 -11.63 -1.26 16.17
N GLU A 59 -12.41 -0.99 17.21
CA GLU A 59 -13.77 -0.45 17.11
C GLU A 59 -13.75 0.96 16.51
N GLU A 60 -12.89 1.84 17.01
CA GLU A 60 -12.71 3.19 16.50
C GLU A 60 -12.25 3.18 15.02
N ILE A 61 -11.38 2.24 14.63
CA ILE A 61 -10.94 2.08 13.23
C ILE A 61 -12.10 1.65 12.34
N VAL A 62 -12.91 0.68 12.77
CA VAL A 62 -14.11 0.21 12.06
C VAL A 62 -15.09 1.34 11.84
N GLU A 63 -15.36 2.14 12.88
CA GLU A 63 -16.28 3.26 12.84
C GLU A 63 -15.79 4.39 11.90
N ASN A 64 -14.54 4.80 12.04
CA ASN A 64 -13.96 5.89 11.24
C ASN A 64 -13.87 5.55 9.74
N LEU A 65 -13.54 4.30 9.40
CA LEU A 65 -13.37 3.86 8.01
C LEU A 65 -14.62 3.24 7.40
N GLY A 66 -15.66 2.95 8.17
CA GLY A 66 -16.86 2.27 7.69
C GLY A 66 -16.60 0.86 7.14
N ILE A 67 -15.57 0.18 7.61
CA ILE A 67 -15.20 -1.18 7.18
C ILE A 67 -15.73 -2.24 8.14
N SER A 68 -15.78 -3.52 7.68
CA SER A 68 -16.18 -4.60 8.58
C SER A 68 -15.11 -4.93 9.63
N THR A 69 -15.52 -5.43 10.79
CA THR A 69 -14.60 -5.93 11.84
C THR A 69 -13.64 -6.99 11.30
N GLY A 70 -14.09 -7.86 10.39
CA GLY A 70 -13.25 -8.86 9.74
C GLY A 70 -12.17 -8.23 8.89
N THR A 71 -12.50 -7.20 8.11
CA THR A 71 -11.54 -6.42 7.30
C THR A 71 -10.53 -5.72 8.20
N ALA A 72 -10.98 -5.04 9.26
CA ALA A 72 -10.10 -4.36 10.21
C ALA A 72 -9.14 -5.35 10.89
N SER A 73 -9.64 -6.49 11.38
CA SER A 73 -8.82 -7.51 12.03
C SER A 73 -7.74 -8.08 11.10
N GLN A 74 -8.07 -8.37 9.84
CA GLN A 74 -7.10 -8.86 8.86
C GLN A 74 -6.06 -7.80 8.51
N GLY A 75 -6.51 -6.56 8.29
CA GLY A 75 -5.63 -5.43 7.99
C GLY A 75 -4.65 -5.12 9.11
N LEU A 76 -5.14 -5.04 10.35
CA LEU A 76 -4.32 -4.81 11.54
C LEU A 76 -3.29 -5.93 11.74
N ARG A 77 -3.69 -7.21 11.61
CA ARG A 77 -2.75 -8.34 11.69
C ARG A 77 -1.64 -8.19 10.65
N ARG A 78 -2.02 -7.88 9.41
CA ARG A 78 -1.06 -7.70 8.33
C ARG A 78 -0.09 -6.55 8.58
N LEU A 79 -0.58 -5.42 9.10
CA LEU A 79 0.24 -4.26 9.43
C LEU A 79 1.20 -4.53 10.61
N VAL A 80 0.79 -5.34 11.58
CA VAL A 80 1.67 -5.81 12.67
C VAL A 80 2.77 -6.73 12.13
N GLU A 81 2.42 -7.70 11.29
CA GLU A 81 3.39 -8.60 10.61
C GLU A 81 4.43 -7.83 9.79
N LEU A 82 4.03 -6.71 9.21
CA LEU A 82 4.90 -5.80 8.44
C LEU A 82 5.71 -4.86 9.34
N GLU A 83 5.50 -4.91 10.63
CA GLU A 83 6.07 -3.96 11.59
C GLU A 83 5.73 -2.48 11.27
N ALA A 84 4.65 -2.25 10.54
CA ALA A 84 4.19 -0.92 10.16
C ALA A 84 3.41 -0.21 11.27
N ILE A 85 2.82 -0.98 12.17
CA ILE A 85 2.11 -0.48 13.35
C ILE A 85 2.60 -1.19 14.62
N VAL A 86 2.34 -0.57 15.76
CA VAL A 86 2.53 -1.18 17.08
C VAL A 86 1.17 -1.40 17.73
N SER A 87 1.03 -2.54 18.43
CA SER A 87 -0.10 -2.78 19.30
C SER A 87 0.31 -2.46 20.74
N GLN A 88 -0.52 -1.69 21.43
CA GLN A 88 -0.33 -1.29 22.81
C GLN A 88 -1.49 -1.81 23.65
N LYS A 89 -1.19 -2.36 24.80
CA LYS A 89 -2.18 -2.76 25.77
C LYS A 89 -1.76 -2.18 27.10
N SER A 90 -2.56 -1.27 27.63
CA SER A 90 -2.31 -0.69 28.95
C SER A 90 -2.64 -1.70 30.04
N ASP A 91 -1.85 -1.69 31.13
CA ASP A 91 -2.11 -2.55 32.29
C ASP A 91 -3.50 -2.25 32.87
N GLY A 92 -4.36 -3.30 32.91
CA GLY A 92 -5.75 -3.20 33.37
C GLY A 92 -6.79 -2.90 32.28
N GLU A 93 -6.39 -2.52 31.06
CA GLU A 93 -7.32 -2.36 29.94
C GLU A 93 -7.53 -3.67 29.18
N ARG A 94 -8.81 -3.94 28.84
CA ARG A 94 -9.17 -5.09 28.00
C ARG A 94 -9.00 -4.82 26.50
N VAL A 95 -8.85 -3.54 26.13
CA VAL A 95 -8.83 -3.08 24.74
C VAL A 95 -7.41 -2.92 24.27
N THR A 96 -7.09 -3.54 23.13
CA THR A 96 -5.83 -3.31 22.41
C THR A 96 -5.95 -2.07 21.54
N ARG A 97 -4.99 -1.17 21.61
CA ARG A 97 -4.89 0.02 20.78
C ARG A 97 -3.72 -0.09 19.81
N PHE A 98 -3.83 0.57 18.68
CA PHE A 98 -2.87 0.51 17.58
C PHE A 98 -2.39 1.91 17.23
N ALA A 99 -1.10 2.04 16.94
CA ALA A 99 -0.48 3.27 16.47
C ALA A 99 0.43 2.99 15.27
N ALA A 100 0.46 3.91 14.31
CA ALA A 100 1.36 3.78 13.17
C ALA A 100 2.82 4.02 13.60
N LYS A 101 3.74 3.25 13.02
CA LYS A 101 5.13 3.67 12.93
C LYS A 101 5.25 4.66 11.77
N LEU A 102 5.92 5.79 11.98
CA LEU A 102 6.00 6.86 10.98
C LEU A 102 6.94 6.53 9.81
N GLU A 103 7.51 5.35 9.80
CA GLU A 103 8.44 4.89 8.78
C GLU A 103 7.71 4.17 7.65
N LEU A 104 7.75 4.71 6.43
CA LEU A 104 7.16 4.09 5.23
C LEU A 104 8.00 2.95 4.64
N ARG A 105 9.20 2.74 5.16
CA ARG A 105 10.16 1.71 4.69
C ARG A 105 9.56 0.31 4.60
N PRO A 106 8.75 -0.18 5.57
CA PRO A 106 8.16 -1.51 5.51
C PRO A 106 7.25 -1.71 4.28
N PHE A 107 6.48 -0.70 3.89
CA PHE A 107 5.59 -0.77 2.72
C PHE A 107 6.36 -0.91 1.42
N VAL A 108 7.42 -0.11 1.25
CA VAL A 108 8.27 -0.18 0.05
C VAL A 108 9.03 -1.50 0.01
N GLY A 109 9.54 -1.97 1.14
CA GLY A 109 10.20 -3.27 1.25
C GLY A 109 9.29 -4.42 0.85
N MET A 110 8.06 -4.42 1.35
CA MET A 110 7.04 -5.41 1.00
C MET A 110 6.71 -5.41 -0.50
N PHE A 111 6.51 -4.24 -1.08
CA PHE A 111 6.26 -4.13 -2.53
C PHE A 111 7.39 -4.74 -3.34
N LEU A 112 8.63 -4.40 -3.01
CA LEU A 112 9.80 -4.91 -3.72
C LEU A 112 9.90 -6.45 -3.62
N GLU A 113 9.69 -7.01 -2.44
CA GLU A 113 9.85 -8.45 -2.19
C GLU A 113 8.67 -9.29 -2.67
N GLN A 114 7.45 -8.85 -2.41
CA GLN A 114 6.27 -9.66 -2.65
C GLN A 114 5.65 -9.43 -4.03
N GLN A 115 5.82 -8.24 -4.59
CA GLN A 115 5.20 -7.90 -5.86
C GLN A 115 6.20 -7.77 -7.00
N LEU A 116 7.21 -6.94 -6.84
CA LEU A 116 8.12 -6.63 -7.95
C LEU A 116 9.09 -7.76 -8.26
N GLN A 117 9.78 -8.31 -7.26
CA GLN A 117 10.80 -9.33 -7.46
C GLN A 117 10.26 -10.62 -8.09
N PRO A 118 9.12 -11.22 -7.65
CA PRO A 118 8.56 -12.39 -8.31
C PRO A 118 8.12 -12.13 -9.75
N ARG A 119 7.58 -10.95 -10.03
CA ARG A 119 7.18 -10.55 -11.40
C ARG A 119 8.38 -10.43 -12.33
N LEU A 120 9.46 -9.82 -11.84
CA LEU A 120 10.72 -9.73 -12.59
C LEU A 120 11.33 -11.12 -12.82
N ASN A 121 11.32 -12.01 -11.84
CA ASN A 121 11.83 -13.39 -12.04
C ASN A 121 11.04 -14.13 -13.11
N ARG A 122 9.71 -14.15 -13.01
CA ARG A 122 8.84 -14.77 -14.03
C ARG A 122 9.02 -14.16 -15.42
N SER A 123 9.22 -12.85 -15.52
CA SER A 123 9.47 -12.19 -16.81
C SER A 123 10.82 -12.63 -17.41
N ALA A 124 11.86 -12.81 -16.58
CA ALA A 124 13.16 -13.29 -17.03
C ALA A 124 13.07 -14.69 -17.64
N GLU A 125 12.38 -15.60 -16.95
CA GLU A 125 12.14 -16.97 -17.42
C GLU A 125 11.38 -16.99 -18.76
N ARG A 126 10.33 -16.17 -18.88
CA ARG A 126 9.57 -16.04 -20.13
C ARG A 126 10.42 -15.50 -21.27
N ILE A 127 11.26 -14.50 -21.04
CA ILE A 127 12.16 -13.96 -22.04
C ILE A 127 13.15 -15.06 -22.49
N ALA A 128 13.72 -15.81 -21.57
CA ALA A 128 14.64 -16.93 -21.90
C ALA A 128 13.94 -18.02 -22.72
N GLN A 129 12.69 -18.37 -22.40
CA GLN A 129 11.90 -19.32 -23.20
C GLN A 129 11.66 -18.81 -24.62
N ILE A 130 11.33 -17.52 -24.78
CA ILE A 130 11.16 -16.92 -26.12
C ILE A 130 12.49 -16.96 -26.89
N GLU A 131 13.62 -16.67 -26.26
CA GLU A 131 14.95 -16.74 -26.91
C GLU A 131 15.27 -18.16 -27.40
N GLN A 132 14.93 -19.20 -26.66
CA GLN A 132 15.11 -20.60 -27.09
C GLN A 132 14.26 -20.96 -28.32
N ASN A 133 13.06 -20.40 -28.42
CA ASN A 133 12.13 -20.68 -29.53
C ASN A 133 12.43 -19.87 -30.81
N LEU A 134 13.38 -18.95 -30.79
CA LEU A 134 13.74 -18.15 -31.95
C LEU A 134 14.31 -19.01 -33.10
N SER A 135 14.90 -20.16 -32.80
CA SER A 135 15.47 -21.07 -33.82
C SER A 135 14.45 -21.60 -34.81
N ALA A 136 13.18 -21.72 -34.42
CA ALA A 136 12.07 -22.16 -35.25
C ALA A 136 11.57 -21.13 -36.26
N LEU A 137 12.03 -19.87 -36.19
CA LEU A 137 11.57 -18.78 -37.02
C LEU A 137 12.44 -18.59 -38.29
N PRO A 138 11.88 -18.02 -39.38
CA PRO A 138 12.63 -17.58 -40.54
C PRO A 138 13.77 -16.64 -40.15
N ALA A 139 14.90 -16.72 -40.87
CA ALA A 139 16.12 -15.98 -40.53
C ALA A 139 15.92 -14.47 -40.38
N SER A 140 15.15 -13.85 -41.27
CA SER A 140 14.86 -12.40 -41.24
C SER A 140 14.13 -12.00 -39.96
N THR A 141 13.09 -12.75 -39.56
CA THR A 141 12.31 -12.48 -38.36
C THR A 141 13.13 -12.77 -37.09
N ARG A 142 13.94 -13.82 -37.11
CA ARG A 142 14.82 -14.22 -36.02
C ARG A 142 15.82 -13.11 -35.67
N GLU A 143 16.51 -12.54 -36.62
CA GLU A 143 17.49 -11.48 -36.38
C GLU A 143 16.84 -10.22 -35.77
N VAL A 144 15.71 -9.81 -36.28
CA VAL A 144 14.98 -8.66 -35.71
C VAL A 144 14.56 -8.92 -34.28
N LEU A 145 13.99 -10.10 -33.98
CA LEU A 145 13.54 -10.44 -32.65
C LEU A 145 14.71 -10.64 -31.67
N LYS A 146 15.82 -11.21 -32.12
CA LYS A 146 17.02 -11.37 -31.31
C LYS A 146 17.55 -10.02 -30.78
N VAL A 147 17.59 -8.99 -31.64
CA VAL A 147 18.00 -7.64 -31.25
C VAL A 147 17.02 -7.03 -30.25
N ARG A 148 15.72 -7.18 -30.48
CA ARG A 148 14.67 -6.62 -29.61
C ARG A 148 14.64 -7.30 -28.24
N LEU A 149 14.70 -8.63 -28.21
CA LEU A 149 14.77 -9.41 -26.97
C LEU A 149 16.05 -9.10 -26.19
N GLY A 150 17.19 -8.98 -26.87
CA GLY A 150 18.43 -8.60 -26.22
C GLY A 150 18.37 -7.22 -25.53
N ARG A 151 17.62 -6.26 -26.10
CA ARG A 151 17.35 -4.98 -25.43
C ARG A 151 16.44 -5.15 -24.22
N ALA A 152 15.36 -5.93 -24.36
CA ALA A 152 14.43 -6.21 -23.25
C ALA A 152 15.15 -6.92 -22.10
N SER A 153 15.97 -7.94 -22.39
CA SER A 153 16.78 -8.65 -21.39
C SER A 153 17.77 -7.74 -20.66
N LYS A 154 18.38 -6.78 -21.36
CA LYS A 154 19.29 -5.79 -20.74
C LYS A 154 18.53 -4.88 -19.77
N TRP A 155 17.37 -4.36 -20.17
CA TRP A 155 16.52 -3.55 -19.31
C TRP A 155 16.07 -4.32 -18.08
N HIS A 156 15.61 -5.53 -18.28
CA HIS A 156 15.17 -6.42 -17.22
C HIS A 156 16.28 -6.70 -16.19
N ARG A 157 17.49 -6.98 -16.65
CA ARG A 157 18.67 -7.20 -15.80
C ARG A 157 19.03 -5.97 -14.99
N ARG A 158 18.94 -4.76 -15.59
CA ARG A 158 19.15 -3.49 -14.88
C ARG A 158 18.10 -3.27 -13.80
N ALA A 159 16.82 -3.48 -14.10
CA ALA A 159 15.75 -3.36 -13.13
C ALA A 159 15.98 -4.33 -11.94
N LYS A 160 16.37 -5.58 -12.20
CA LYS A 160 16.68 -6.56 -11.17
C LYS A 160 17.88 -6.16 -10.31
N MET A 161 18.87 -5.49 -10.87
CA MET A 161 20.06 -5.00 -10.15
C MET A 161 19.73 -3.82 -9.21
N LEU A 162 18.70 -3.03 -9.49
CA LEU A 162 18.30 -1.90 -8.65
C LEU A 162 17.59 -2.33 -7.37
N ILE A 163 16.92 -3.48 -7.35
CA ILE A 163 16.18 -3.96 -6.18
C ILE A 163 17.06 -4.07 -4.92
N PRO A 164 18.22 -4.76 -4.93
CA PRO A 164 19.07 -4.86 -3.74
C PRO A 164 19.64 -3.51 -3.31
N LEU A 165 19.88 -2.59 -4.26
CA LEU A 165 20.33 -1.24 -3.95
C LEU A 165 19.24 -0.44 -3.21
N PHE A 166 17.99 -0.51 -3.67
CA PHE A 166 16.85 0.07 -2.97
C PHE A 166 16.65 -0.54 -1.58
N ARG A 167 16.75 -1.88 -1.47
CA ARG A 167 16.68 -2.55 -0.16
C ARG A 167 17.74 -2.08 0.81
N ARG A 168 18.97 -1.85 0.33
CA ARG A 168 20.05 -1.32 1.17
C ARG A 168 19.76 0.09 1.65
N PHE A 169 19.24 0.94 0.75
CA PHE A 169 18.81 2.30 1.09
C PHE A 169 17.66 2.32 2.13
N LEU A 170 16.73 1.35 2.04
CA LEU A 170 15.65 1.21 3.00
C LEU A 170 16.10 0.65 4.36
N LYS A 171 17.26 -0.01 4.45
CA LYS A 171 17.80 -0.59 5.70
C LYS A 171 18.76 0.36 6.45
N GLY A 172 19.25 1.39 5.80
CA GLY A 172 20.09 2.43 6.42
C GLY A 172 19.26 3.52 7.04
#